data_5bcd2056f56dc3fe77f82ddc770d241a
#
_entry.id   5bcd2056f56dc3fe77f82ddc770d241a
#
_cell.length_a   1.000
_cell.length_b   1.000
_cell.length_c   1.000
_cell.angle_alpha   90.00
_cell.angle_beta   90.00
_cell.angle_gamma   90.00
#
_symmetry.space_group_name_H-M   'P 1'
#
loop_
_entity.id
_entity.type
_entity.pdbx_description
1 polymer ?
#
loop_
_entity_poly.entity_id
_entity_poly.type
_entity_poly.pdbx_seq_one_letter_code
_entity_poly.pdbx_strand_id
1 'polypeptide(L)'
;MVDHTRPHQRIQQTEVAGRRVDLKTLKGARLFVSYQVNPNRPVPLFVHFHGAPWLVERHVSLYLPRAALITVQLGAGSSVYRRPFEDPKLFENLLREAADELHLSRGWSSITLSGFSAGYGAVREILRQPENFARVNSVLLLDGMHTSYAPEGKPLADGGVIDGTGLDSFIAFAKEAVAGKKSFVVTHSEIFPGTYASTTECADYLLSQLNLQLRARLRQGPVGMQQLSALDVKGFHLRGYAGNSAPDHVDFLYGMPAWFGLLRVS
;
A
#
# COMPACT_ATOMS: atom_id res chain seq x y z
N MET A 1 -24.59 -2.30 1.51
CA MET A 1 -23.64 -1.34 0.93
C MET A 1 -24.45 -0.34 0.14
N VAL A 2 -24.28 0.96 0.39
CA VAL A 2 -25.04 2.00 -0.33
C VAL A 2 -24.33 2.28 -1.65
N ASP A 3 -25.03 2.10 -2.77
CA ASP A 3 -24.51 2.42 -4.07
C ASP A 3 -24.70 3.91 -4.37
N HIS A 4 -23.62 4.57 -4.81
CA HIS A 4 -23.62 5.91 -5.40
C HIS A 4 -24.13 7.06 -4.51
N THR A 5 -23.46 7.28 -3.38
CA THR A 5 -23.71 8.46 -2.55
C THR A 5 -23.11 9.75 -3.12
N ARG A 6 -22.16 9.66 -4.06
CA ARG A 6 -21.48 10.76 -4.74
C ARG A 6 -20.94 10.35 -6.11
N PRO A 7 -20.64 11.30 -7.01
CA PRO A 7 -19.92 11.01 -8.25
C PRO A 7 -18.52 10.47 -7.98
N HIS A 8 -18.13 9.41 -8.69
CA HIS A 8 -16.80 8.82 -8.60
C HIS A 8 -15.99 9.24 -9.84
N GLN A 9 -14.94 10.01 -9.62
CA GLN A 9 -14.07 10.45 -10.70
C GLN A 9 -13.28 9.26 -11.25
N ARG A 10 -13.37 9.06 -12.56
CA ARG A 10 -12.63 8.03 -13.26
C ARG A 10 -11.89 8.67 -14.44
N ILE A 11 -10.67 8.21 -14.65
CA ILE A 11 -9.89 8.58 -15.84
C ILE A 11 -9.95 7.44 -16.85
N GLN A 12 -9.95 7.79 -18.12
CA GLN A 12 -9.88 6.77 -19.17
C GLN A 12 -8.51 6.08 -19.14
N GLN A 13 -8.52 4.79 -19.45
CA GLN A 13 -7.28 4.05 -19.60
C GLN A 13 -6.50 4.63 -20.77
N THR A 14 -5.29 5.06 -20.50
CA THR A 14 -4.33 5.55 -21.51
C THR A 14 -3.02 4.83 -21.29
N GLU A 15 -2.38 4.46 -22.40
CA GLU A 15 -1.06 3.87 -22.34
C GLU A 15 -0.03 4.93 -21.97
N VAL A 16 0.87 4.58 -21.07
CA VAL A 16 1.99 5.42 -20.66
C VAL A 16 3.25 4.93 -21.36
N ALA A 17 4.00 5.87 -21.91
CA ALA A 17 5.26 5.56 -22.59
C ALA A 17 6.32 5.04 -21.61
N GLY A 18 6.93 3.89 -21.94
CA GLY A 18 7.93 3.23 -21.11
C GLY A 18 8.14 1.77 -21.51
N ARG A 19 9.20 1.18 -20.97
CA ARG A 19 9.53 -0.25 -21.17
C ARG A 19 8.78 -1.08 -20.12
N ARG A 20 8.23 -2.22 -20.54
CA ARG A 20 7.57 -3.22 -19.67
C ARG A 20 8.26 -4.56 -19.84
N VAL A 21 8.55 -5.21 -18.71
CA VAL A 21 9.21 -6.54 -18.68
C VAL A 21 8.46 -7.41 -17.67
N ASP A 22 7.94 -8.54 -18.09
CA ASP A 22 7.37 -9.53 -17.19
C ASP A 22 8.51 -10.22 -16.44
N LEU A 23 8.45 -10.19 -15.11
CA LEU A 23 9.49 -10.77 -14.26
C LEU A 23 9.25 -12.29 -14.09
N LYS A 24 10.30 -13.08 -14.24
CA LYS A 24 10.24 -14.54 -14.18
C LYS A 24 10.16 -15.08 -12.76
N THR A 25 10.75 -14.33 -11.82
CA THR A 25 10.77 -14.68 -10.38
C THR A 25 9.36 -14.85 -9.80
N LEU A 26 8.39 -14.05 -10.26
CA LEU A 26 7.00 -14.14 -9.79
C LEU A 26 6.05 -13.93 -10.96
N LYS A 27 5.31 -14.97 -11.33
CA LYS A 27 4.24 -14.84 -12.34
C LYS A 27 3.23 -13.77 -11.91
N GLY A 28 2.93 -12.83 -12.81
CA GLY A 28 2.05 -11.69 -12.53
C GLY A 28 2.79 -10.47 -12.01
N ALA A 29 4.11 -10.53 -11.85
CA ALA A 29 4.95 -9.37 -11.58
C ALA A 29 5.48 -8.78 -12.90
N ARG A 30 5.40 -7.45 -13.03
CA ARG A 30 5.86 -6.70 -14.20
C ARG A 30 6.65 -5.47 -13.79
N LEU A 31 7.84 -5.33 -14.32
CA LEU A 31 8.63 -4.11 -14.23
C LEU A 31 8.17 -3.12 -15.29
N PHE A 32 7.87 -1.89 -14.88
CA PHE A 32 7.65 -0.75 -15.75
C PHE A 32 8.72 0.32 -15.49
N VAL A 33 9.29 0.84 -16.56
CA VAL A 33 10.34 1.86 -16.52
C VAL A 33 9.98 2.97 -17.50
N SER A 34 9.64 4.14 -16.98
CA SER A 34 9.42 5.31 -17.81
C SER A 34 10.72 5.77 -18.48
N TYR A 35 10.66 6.44 -19.62
CA TYR A 35 11.86 6.98 -20.30
C TYR A 35 12.59 8.08 -19.49
N GLN A 36 12.03 8.53 -18.39
CA GLN A 36 12.65 9.50 -17.47
C GLN A 36 13.58 8.86 -16.44
N VAL A 37 13.50 7.52 -16.28
CA VAL A 37 14.40 6.77 -15.38
C VAL A 37 15.78 6.67 -16.02
N ASN A 38 16.79 7.15 -15.30
CA ASN A 38 18.17 7.05 -15.73
C ASN A 38 18.94 6.06 -14.83
N PRO A 39 19.32 4.87 -15.34
CA PRO A 39 19.98 3.82 -14.55
C PRO A 39 21.40 4.21 -14.06
N ASN A 40 21.99 5.25 -14.63
CA ASN A 40 23.30 5.78 -14.17
C ASN A 40 23.18 6.71 -12.94
N ARG A 41 21.96 6.96 -12.46
CA ARG A 41 21.68 7.73 -11.24
C ARG A 41 21.03 6.82 -10.20
N PRO A 42 20.96 7.25 -8.91
CA PRO A 42 20.16 6.54 -7.94
C PRO A 42 18.71 6.37 -8.41
N VAL A 43 18.22 5.12 -8.49
CA VAL A 43 16.87 4.80 -8.94
C VAL A 43 16.04 4.35 -7.77
N PRO A 44 14.98 5.07 -7.38
CA PRO A 44 13.98 4.59 -6.43
C PRO A 44 13.15 3.47 -7.05
N LEU A 45 12.70 2.52 -6.24
CA LEU A 45 11.76 1.47 -6.64
C LEU A 45 10.43 1.63 -5.92
N PHE A 46 9.35 1.60 -6.69
CA PHE A 46 8.00 1.51 -6.19
C PHE A 46 7.44 0.12 -6.51
N VAL A 47 7.02 -0.65 -5.51
CA VAL A 47 6.43 -1.99 -5.69
C VAL A 47 4.98 -1.93 -5.26
N HIS A 48 4.05 -2.19 -6.18
CA HIS A 48 2.62 -2.11 -5.93
C HIS A 48 1.93 -3.47 -6.10
N PHE A 49 1.12 -3.82 -5.13
CA PHE A 49 0.36 -5.06 -5.08
C PHE A 49 -1.13 -4.79 -5.22
N HIS A 50 -1.76 -5.46 -6.17
CA HIS A 50 -3.20 -5.44 -6.46
C HIS A 50 -3.72 -4.12 -7.03
N GLY A 51 -4.72 -4.20 -7.90
CA GLY A 51 -5.32 -3.06 -8.59
C GLY A 51 -4.99 -3.02 -10.08
N ALA A 52 -5.36 -1.96 -10.79
CA ALA A 52 -5.16 -1.81 -12.22
C ALA A 52 -3.72 -1.35 -12.55
N PRO A 53 -2.86 -2.21 -13.16
CA PRO A 53 -1.46 -1.85 -13.43
C PRO A 53 -1.31 -0.57 -14.24
N TRP A 54 -2.13 -0.37 -15.28
CA TRP A 54 -2.08 0.82 -16.15
C TRP A 54 -2.26 2.13 -15.35
N LEU A 55 -3.12 2.10 -14.31
CA LEU A 55 -3.39 3.27 -13.48
C LEU A 55 -2.19 3.61 -12.59
N VAL A 56 -1.59 2.57 -11.99
CA VAL A 56 -0.39 2.74 -11.16
C VAL A 56 0.81 3.18 -12.01
N GLU A 57 1.01 2.61 -13.20
CA GLU A 57 2.02 3.05 -14.16
C GLU A 57 1.85 4.53 -14.51
N ARG A 58 0.60 4.97 -14.78
CA ARG A 58 0.28 6.37 -15.03
C ARG A 58 0.64 7.25 -13.85
N HIS A 59 0.24 6.85 -12.64
CA HIS A 59 0.50 7.64 -11.44
C HIS A 59 2.00 7.76 -11.15
N VAL A 60 2.73 6.65 -11.18
CA VAL A 60 4.18 6.65 -10.92
C VAL A 60 4.91 7.44 -12.01
N SER A 61 4.57 7.27 -13.29
CA SER A 61 5.19 8.01 -14.38
C SER A 61 5.00 9.53 -14.28
N LEU A 62 3.84 9.99 -13.84
CA LEU A 62 3.53 11.41 -13.74
C LEU A 62 4.07 12.07 -12.48
N TYR A 63 4.02 11.37 -11.34
CA TYR A 63 4.28 11.98 -10.03
C TYR A 63 5.58 11.50 -9.38
N LEU A 64 6.13 10.36 -9.82
CA LEU A 64 7.42 9.82 -9.40
C LEU A 64 8.29 9.45 -10.61
N PRO A 65 8.54 10.37 -11.56
CA PRO A 65 9.03 10.04 -12.90
C PRO A 65 10.42 9.39 -12.92
N ARG A 66 11.17 9.50 -11.83
CA ARG A 66 12.51 8.88 -11.68
C ARG A 66 12.48 7.50 -11.04
N ALA A 67 11.31 7.05 -10.56
CA ALA A 67 11.16 5.74 -9.94
C ALA A 67 10.87 4.66 -11.00
N ALA A 68 11.48 3.49 -10.84
CA ALA A 68 11.02 2.27 -11.48
C ALA A 68 9.83 1.71 -10.71
N LEU A 69 8.95 0.99 -11.40
CA LEU A 69 7.75 0.40 -10.82
C LEU A 69 7.70 -1.10 -11.05
N ILE A 70 7.45 -1.87 -10.00
CA ILE A 70 6.98 -3.26 -10.14
C ILE A 70 5.50 -3.29 -9.77
N THR A 71 4.64 -3.77 -10.66
CA THR A 71 3.26 -4.12 -10.35
C THR A 71 3.12 -5.63 -10.21
N VAL A 72 2.37 -6.07 -9.21
CA VAL A 72 2.12 -7.49 -8.94
C VAL A 72 0.62 -7.77 -8.93
N GLN A 73 0.16 -8.62 -9.85
CA GLN A 73 -1.24 -9.02 -9.99
C GLN A 73 -1.38 -10.54 -9.88
N LEU A 74 -1.92 -11.02 -8.75
CA LEU A 74 -2.04 -12.44 -8.46
C LEU A 74 -3.51 -12.93 -8.39
N GLY A 75 -4.48 -12.02 -8.49
CA GLY A 75 -5.91 -12.33 -8.40
C GLY A 75 -6.59 -11.70 -7.20
N ALA A 76 -7.64 -12.34 -6.67
CA ALA A 76 -8.41 -11.85 -5.54
C ALA A 76 -7.99 -12.51 -4.21
N GLY A 77 -8.13 -11.77 -3.12
CA GLY A 77 -7.89 -12.24 -1.76
C GLY A 77 -6.45 -12.05 -1.27
N SER A 78 -6.31 -11.61 -0.02
CA SER A 78 -5.02 -11.26 0.58
C SER A 78 -4.08 -12.47 0.74
N SER A 79 -4.63 -13.67 0.92
CA SER A 79 -3.85 -14.90 1.03
C SER A 79 -3.11 -15.26 -0.26
N VAL A 80 -3.67 -14.89 -1.43
CA VAL A 80 -3.01 -15.11 -2.73
C VAL A 80 -1.77 -14.25 -2.86
N TYR A 81 -1.82 -13.03 -2.30
CA TYR A 81 -0.68 -12.13 -2.25
C TYR A 81 0.33 -12.51 -1.15
N ARG A 82 -0.14 -13.03 -0.02
CA ARG A 82 0.71 -13.42 1.11
C ARG A 82 1.59 -14.62 0.78
N ARG A 83 0.98 -15.72 0.31
CA ARG A 83 1.63 -17.05 0.17
C ARG A 83 2.96 -17.04 -0.58
N PRO A 84 3.13 -16.36 -1.72
CA PRO A 84 4.42 -16.34 -2.40
C PRO A 84 5.55 -15.76 -1.53
N PHE A 85 5.26 -14.73 -0.73
CA PHE A 85 6.24 -14.04 0.10
C PHE A 85 6.51 -14.71 1.46
N GLU A 86 5.90 -15.87 1.73
CA GLU A 86 6.32 -16.78 2.81
C GLU A 86 7.71 -17.37 2.52
N ASP A 87 8.12 -17.43 1.25
CA ASP A 87 9.53 -17.65 0.89
C ASP A 87 10.33 -16.36 1.17
N PRO A 88 11.25 -16.38 2.15
CA PRO A 88 12.01 -15.19 2.54
C PRO A 88 12.93 -14.67 1.43
N LYS A 89 13.26 -15.50 0.44
CA LYS A 89 14.15 -15.13 -0.68
C LYS A 89 13.40 -14.54 -1.87
N LEU A 90 12.09 -14.74 -1.96
CA LEU A 90 11.33 -14.34 -3.15
C LEU A 90 11.43 -12.83 -3.40
N PHE A 91 11.24 -12.02 -2.36
CA PHE A 91 11.30 -10.57 -2.52
C PHE A 91 12.69 -10.09 -2.95
N GLU A 92 13.75 -10.61 -2.33
CA GLU A 92 15.13 -10.30 -2.73
C GLU A 92 15.41 -10.69 -4.18
N ASN A 93 14.98 -11.90 -4.60
CA ASN A 93 15.13 -12.36 -5.97
C ASN A 93 14.39 -11.46 -6.97
N LEU A 94 13.18 -11.03 -6.63
CA LEU A 94 12.39 -10.11 -7.44
C LEU A 94 13.10 -8.74 -7.60
N LEU A 95 13.64 -8.20 -6.51
CA LEU A 95 14.41 -6.96 -6.52
C LEU A 95 15.67 -7.07 -7.38
N ARG A 96 16.36 -8.22 -7.30
CA ARG A 96 17.58 -8.47 -8.07
C ARG A 96 17.28 -8.59 -9.55
N GLU A 97 16.31 -9.42 -9.94
CA GLU A 97 15.90 -9.55 -11.34
C GLU A 97 15.54 -8.19 -11.96
N ALA A 98 14.77 -7.38 -11.25
CA ALA A 98 14.39 -6.05 -11.73
C ALA A 98 15.60 -5.09 -11.83
N ALA A 99 16.57 -5.20 -10.92
CA ALA A 99 17.80 -4.40 -10.98
C ALA A 99 18.70 -4.84 -12.15
N ASP A 100 18.79 -6.16 -12.41
CA ASP A 100 19.55 -6.72 -13.53
C ASP A 100 18.95 -6.28 -14.87
N GLU A 101 17.61 -6.24 -14.98
CA GLU A 101 16.91 -5.72 -16.16
C GLU A 101 17.22 -4.24 -16.48
N LEU A 102 17.58 -3.47 -15.47
CA LEU A 102 17.98 -2.07 -15.59
C LEU A 102 19.50 -1.86 -15.57
N HIS A 103 20.29 -2.94 -15.42
CA HIS A 103 21.75 -2.88 -15.28
C HIS A 103 22.20 -1.94 -14.15
N LEU A 104 21.50 -1.95 -13.01
CA LEU A 104 21.81 -1.09 -11.88
C LEU A 104 23.08 -1.58 -11.15
N SER A 105 24.17 -0.85 -11.28
CA SER A 105 25.44 -1.18 -10.62
C SER A 105 25.43 -1.00 -9.08
N ARG A 106 24.50 -0.16 -8.57
CA ARG A 106 24.42 0.20 -7.14
C ARG A 106 23.14 -0.29 -6.46
N GLY A 107 22.29 -1.07 -7.17
CA GLY A 107 20.99 -1.48 -6.69
C GLY A 107 19.99 -0.30 -6.56
N TRP A 108 18.94 -0.49 -5.79
CA TRP A 108 17.87 0.47 -5.59
C TRP A 108 18.26 1.53 -4.54
N SER A 109 18.02 2.81 -4.81
CA SER A 109 18.32 3.90 -3.87
C SER A 109 17.34 3.95 -2.70
N SER A 110 16.09 3.60 -2.94
CA SER A 110 15.05 3.43 -1.93
C SER A 110 14.00 2.45 -2.41
N ILE A 111 13.28 1.81 -1.48
CA ILE A 111 12.21 0.87 -1.77
C ILE A 111 10.94 1.32 -1.07
N THR A 112 9.89 1.54 -1.87
CA THR A 112 8.54 1.80 -1.39
C THR A 112 7.65 0.61 -1.71
N LEU A 113 6.96 0.06 -0.71
CA LEU A 113 5.89 -0.91 -0.91
C LEU A 113 4.54 -0.20 -0.91
N SER A 114 3.64 -0.60 -1.79
CA SER A 114 2.27 -0.14 -1.80
C SER A 114 1.31 -1.32 -1.98
N GLY A 115 0.23 -1.33 -1.23
CA GLY A 115 -0.83 -2.32 -1.36
C GLY A 115 -2.19 -1.63 -1.45
N PHE A 116 -2.97 -1.99 -2.47
CA PHE A 116 -4.38 -1.64 -2.53
C PHE A 116 -5.20 -2.86 -2.13
N SER A 117 -6.24 -2.68 -1.29
CA SER A 117 -7.14 -3.79 -0.94
C SER A 117 -6.35 -5.04 -0.52
N ALA A 118 -6.60 -6.19 -1.16
CA ALA A 118 -5.94 -7.47 -0.91
C ALA A 118 -4.40 -7.44 -0.99
N GLY A 119 -3.82 -6.43 -1.67
CA GLY A 119 -2.37 -6.27 -1.82
C GLY A 119 -1.61 -6.11 -0.49
N TYR A 120 -2.31 -5.71 0.60
CA TYR A 120 -1.70 -5.63 1.92
C TYR A 120 -1.13 -6.97 2.39
N GLY A 121 -1.66 -8.09 1.91
CA GLY A 121 -1.18 -9.42 2.26
C GLY A 121 0.29 -9.65 1.90
N ALA A 122 0.72 -9.18 0.71
CA ALA A 122 2.12 -9.21 0.32
C ALA A 122 2.97 -8.26 1.18
N VAL A 123 2.51 -7.02 1.35
CA VAL A 123 3.23 -6.01 2.15
C VAL A 123 3.47 -6.51 3.57
N ARG A 124 2.42 -7.07 4.21
CA ARG A 124 2.52 -7.65 5.55
C ARG A 124 3.59 -8.75 5.63
N GLU A 125 3.58 -9.67 4.69
CA GLU A 125 4.47 -10.82 4.71
C GLU A 125 5.92 -10.44 4.41
N ILE A 126 6.15 -9.53 3.47
CA ILE A 126 7.47 -8.96 3.19
C ILE A 126 8.05 -8.29 4.45
N LEU A 127 7.24 -7.51 5.17
CA LEU A 127 7.67 -6.81 6.39
C LEU A 127 7.90 -7.74 7.59
N ARG A 128 7.39 -8.97 7.59
CA ARG A 128 7.68 -9.97 8.63
C ARG A 128 9.12 -10.47 8.58
N GLN A 129 9.77 -10.35 7.42
CA GLN A 129 11.16 -10.76 7.23
C GLN A 129 12.09 -9.62 7.63
N PRO A 130 12.97 -9.79 8.66
CA PRO A 130 13.80 -8.70 9.18
C PRO A 130 14.68 -8.01 8.12
N GLU A 131 15.22 -8.78 7.18
CA GLU A 131 16.08 -8.25 6.11
C GLU A 131 15.28 -7.37 5.15
N ASN A 132 14.07 -7.79 4.77
CA ASN A 132 13.18 -7.01 3.92
C ASN A 132 12.65 -5.78 4.66
N PHE A 133 12.28 -5.93 5.94
CA PHE A 133 11.89 -4.83 6.80
C PHE A 133 12.96 -3.73 6.86
N ALA A 134 14.21 -4.12 7.01
CA ALA A 134 15.33 -3.17 7.06
C ALA A 134 15.48 -2.39 5.75
N ARG A 135 15.33 -3.05 4.59
CA ARG A 135 15.49 -2.47 3.25
C ARG A 135 14.36 -1.52 2.84
N VAL A 136 13.13 -1.75 3.31
CA VAL A 136 11.95 -0.95 2.93
C VAL A 136 12.00 0.40 3.61
N ASN A 137 11.94 1.47 2.82
CA ASN A 137 11.99 2.86 3.31
C ASN A 137 10.59 3.43 3.58
N SER A 138 9.62 3.06 2.73
CA SER A 138 8.27 3.61 2.78
C SER A 138 7.21 2.54 2.51
N VAL A 139 6.04 2.70 3.13
CA VAL A 139 4.86 1.87 2.88
C VAL A 139 3.64 2.76 2.66
N LEU A 140 2.82 2.43 1.65
CA LEU A 140 1.54 3.06 1.36
C LEU A 140 0.45 1.99 1.31
N LEU A 141 -0.48 1.99 2.26
CA LEU A 141 -1.64 1.12 2.25
C LEU A 141 -2.89 1.90 1.85
N LEU A 142 -3.51 1.45 0.77
CA LEU A 142 -4.69 2.04 0.16
C LEU A 142 -5.91 1.19 0.49
N ASP A 143 -6.62 1.57 1.54
CA ASP A 143 -7.81 0.87 2.05
C ASP A 143 -7.65 -0.65 2.09
N GLY A 144 -6.52 -1.09 2.64
CA GLY A 144 -6.08 -2.49 2.61
C GLY A 144 -5.19 -2.82 3.81
N MET A 145 -5.73 -2.75 5.02
CA MET A 145 -5.10 -3.23 6.24
C MET A 145 -6.13 -3.99 7.05
N HIS A 146 -6.10 -5.32 6.97
CA HIS A 146 -7.07 -6.20 7.64
C HIS A 146 -6.40 -7.28 8.46
N THR A 147 -7.11 -7.72 9.50
CA THR A 147 -6.79 -8.91 10.29
C THR A 147 -8.08 -9.66 10.66
N SER A 148 -7.95 -10.82 11.28
CA SER A 148 -9.09 -11.58 11.79
C SER A 148 -9.60 -11.00 13.11
N TYR A 149 -10.79 -11.44 13.50
CA TYR A 149 -11.24 -11.35 14.89
C TYR A 149 -10.84 -12.61 15.68
N ALA A 150 -10.80 -12.49 16.99
CA ALA A 150 -10.69 -13.61 17.93
C ALA A 150 -11.92 -13.62 18.86
N PRO A 151 -12.79 -14.66 18.88
CA PRO A 151 -12.80 -15.79 17.93
C PRO A 151 -13.03 -15.36 16.49
N GLU A 152 -12.55 -16.19 15.53
CA GLU A 152 -12.69 -15.92 14.11
C GLU A 152 -14.17 -15.68 13.72
N GLY A 153 -14.40 -14.66 12.90
CA GLY A 153 -15.72 -14.28 12.41
C GLY A 153 -16.62 -13.58 13.44
N LYS A 154 -16.13 -13.26 14.65
CA LYS A 154 -16.90 -12.58 15.70
C LYS A 154 -16.50 -11.10 15.78
N PRO A 155 -17.34 -10.14 15.25
CA PRO A 155 -17.05 -8.72 15.30
C PRO A 155 -16.94 -8.14 16.71
N LEU A 156 -16.33 -6.96 16.85
CA LEU A 156 -16.22 -6.26 18.13
C LEU A 156 -17.60 -6.00 18.77
N ALA A 157 -18.61 -5.66 17.95
CA ALA A 157 -19.98 -5.42 18.40
C ALA A 157 -20.62 -6.65 19.07
N ASP A 158 -20.18 -7.85 18.72
CA ASP A 158 -20.66 -9.12 19.27
C ASP A 158 -19.73 -9.66 20.38
N GLY A 159 -18.79 -8.84 20.85
CA GLY A 159 -17.83 -9.18 21.91
C GLY A 159 -16.60 -9.96 21.40
N GLY A 160 -16.28 -9.90 20.13
CA GLY A 160 -14.98 -10.32 19.59
C GLY A 160 -13.87 -9.30 19.91
N VAL A 161 -12.63 -9.66 19.63
CA VAL A 161 -11.47 -8.77 19.74
C VAL A 161 -10.65 -8.82 18.46
N ILE A 162 -9.85 -7.78 18.22
CA ILE A 162 -8.93 -7.77 17.08
C ILE A 162 -7.79 -8.77 17.30
N ASP A 163 -7.55 -9.65 16.33
CA ASP A 163 -6.34 -10.48 16.34
C ASP A 163 -5.13 -9.61 15.92
N GLY A 164 -4.41 -9.14 16.95
CA GLY A 164 -3.25 -8.27 16.75
C GLY A 164 -2.10 -8.91 15.98
N THR A 165 -1.98 -10.25 15.98
CA THR A 165 -0.87 -10.96 15.30
C THR A 165 -0.84 -10.70 13.80
N GLY A 166 -2.01 -10.44 13.21
CA GLY A 166 -2.12 -10.02 11.81
C GLY A 166 -1.60 -8.61 11.53
N LEU A 167 -1.36 -7.78 12.56
CA LEU A 167 -0.92 -6.39 12.44
C LEU A 167 0.51 -6.14 12.96
N ASP A 168 1.17 -7.14 13.56
CA ASP A 168 2.47 -6.97 14.23
C ASP A 168 3.54 -6.30 13.35
N SER A 169 3.67 -6.72 12.08
CA SER A 169 4.65 -6.13 11.16
C SER A 169 4.32 -4.68 10.81
N PHE A 170 3.04 -4.33 10.72
CA PHE A 170 2.60 -2.95 10.49
C PHE A 170 2.81 -2.09 11.73
N ILE A 171 2.56 -2.63 12.93
CA ILE A 171 2.83 -1.93 14.21
C ILE A 171 4.33 -1.66 14.34
N ALA A 172 5.18 -2.65 14.05
CA ALA A 172 6.63 -2.47 14.06
C ALA A 172 7.07 -1.39 13.08
N PHE A 173 6.53 -1.40 11.84
CA PHE A 173 6.86 -0.40 10.83
C PHE A 173 6.37 1.00 11.20
N ALA A 174 5.17 1.10 11.79
CA ALA A 174 4.61 2.35 12.30
C ALA A 174 5.49 2.96 13.42
N LYS A 175 6.03 2.14 14.32
CA LYS A 175 6.98 2.61 15.37
C LYS A 175 8.22 3.26 14.75
N GLU A 176 8.80 2.67 13.71
CA GLU A 176 9.94 3.26 12.98
C GLU A 176 9.55 4.54 12.24
N ALA A 177 8.33 4.62 11.70
CA ALA A 177 7.80 5.82 11.07
C ALA A 177 7.54 6.94 12.09
N VAL A 178 6.95 6.64 13.24
CA VAL A 178 6.77 7.58 14.37
C VAL A 178 8.13 8.08 14.89
N ALA A 179 9.15 7.23 14.91
CA ALA A 179 10.52 7.63 15.23
C ALA A 179 11.14 8.55 14.15
N GLY A 180 10.55 8.61 12.96
CA GLY A 180 11.04 9.42 11.83
C GLY A 180 12.09 8.72 10.98
N LYS A 181 12.28 7.41 11.13
CA LYS A 181 13.26 6.63 10.36
C LYS A 181 12.71 6.11 9.02
N LYS A 182 11.40 5.83 8.97
CA LYS A 182 10.68 5.31 7.81
C LYS A 182 9.46 6.19 7.51
N SER A 183 8.78 5.97 6.38
CA SER A 183 7.47 6.58 6.08
C SER A 183 6.40 5.51 5.98
N PHE A 184 5.29 5.68 6.71
CA PHE A 184 4.15 4.79 6.66
C PHE A 184 2.86 5.58 6.50
N VAL A 185 2.22 5.42 5.36
CA VAL A 185 0.94 6.06 5.03
C VAL A 185 -0.14 4.99 5.00
N VAL A 186 -1.15 5.17 5.84
CA VAL A 186 -2.33 4.29 5.90
C VAL A 186 -3.56 5.10 5.55
N THR A 187 -4.35 4.58 4.64
CA THR A 187 -5.66 5.14 4.30
C THR A 187 -6.75 4.10 4.57
N HIS A 188 -7.92 4.53 5.02
CA HIS A 188 -9.05 3.65 5.30
C HIS A 188 -10.39 4.29 4.95
N SER A 189 -11.36 3.46 4.58
CA SER A 189 -12.76 3.78 4.39
C SER A 189 -13.62 3.34 5.59
N GLU A 190 -14.93 3.56 5.50
CA GLU A 190 -15.92 3.05 6.45
C GLU A 190 -16.52 1.69 6.02
N ILE A 191 -15.89 0.98 5.07
CA ILE A 191 -16.35 -0.33 4.63
C ILE A 191 -16.18 -1.33 5.76
N PHE A 192 -17.29 -1.95 6.16
CA PHE A 192 -17.35 -2.97 7.20
C PHE A 192 -17.63 -4.36 6.59
N PRO A 193 -16.63 -5.25 6.53
CA PRO A 193 -16.78 -6.58 5.94
C PRO A 193 -17.67 -7.55 6.76
N GLY A 194 -17.69 -7.38 8.09
CA GLY A 194 -18.48 -8.19 9.02
C GLY A 194 -17.86 -9.52 9.43
N THR A 195 -17.02 -10.12 8.60
CA THR A 195 -16.38 -11.44 8.87
C THR A 195 -14.93 -11.35 9.29
N TYR A 196 -14.30 -10.20 9.07
CA TYR A 196 -12.95 -9.86 9.51
C TYR A 196 -12.88 -8.36 9.80
N ALA A 197 -11.86 -7.94 10.52
CA ALA A 197 -11.71 -6.56 10.96
C ALA A 197 -11.60 -5.59 9.76
N SER A 198 -12.39 -4.52 9.80
CA SER A 198 -12.37 -3.44 8.81
C SER A 198 -11.03 -2.68 8.86
N THR A 199 -10.77 -1.91 7.80
CA THR A 199 -9.58 -1.04 7.77
C THR A 199 -9.64 0.04 8.86
N THR A 200 -10.83 0.52 9.23
CA THR A 200 -11.03 1.43 10.38
C THR A 200 -10.68 0.77 11.70
N GLU A 201 -11.24 -0.42 12.00
CA GLU A 201 -10.94 -1.14 13.24
C GLU A 201 -9.46 -1.49 13.37
N CYS A 202 -8.82 -1.89 12.26
CA CYS A 202 -7.37 -2.13 12.24
C CYS A 202 -6.56 -0.85 12.47
N ALA A 203 -7.01 0.29 11.93
CA ALA A 203 -6.38 1.59 12.15
C ALA A 203 -6.48 2.01 13.63
N ASP A 204 -7.66 1.86 14.24
CA ASP A 204 -7.88 2.17 15.66
C ASP A 204 -7.03 1.26 16.56
N TYR A 205 -6.96 -0.03 16.24
CA TYR A 205 -6.08 -0.96 16.96
C TYR A 205 -4.60 -0.55 16.83
N LEU A 206 -4.12 -0.24 15.62
CA LEU A 206 -2.76 0.23 15.39
C LEU A 206 -2.45 1.48 16.22
N LEU A 207 -3.36 2.45 16.25
CA LEU A 207 -3.20 3.68 17.02
C LEU A 207 -3.15 3.43 18.53
N SER A 208 -3.97 2.50 19.04
CA SER A 208 -3.94 2.10 20.46
C SER A 208 -2.57 1.53 20.85
N GLN A 209 -1.96 0.71 19.97
CA GLN A 209 -0.63 0.13 20.20
C GLN A 209 0.51 1.16 20.14
N LEU A 210 0.26 2.32 19.53
CA LEU A 210 1.20 3.44 19.44
C LEU A 210 0.92 4.54 20.48
N ASN A 211 -0.14 4.42 21.25
CA ASN A 211 -0.65 5.45 22.16
C ASN A 211 -0.89 6.79 21.43
N LEU A 212 -1.48 6.72 20.24
CA LEU A 212 -1.81 7.86 19.37
C LEU A 212 -3.32 7.98 19.20
N GLN A 213 -3.79 9.20 18.89
CA GLN A 213 -5.20 9.50 18.67
C GLN A 213 -5.42 10.20 17.34
N LEU A 214 -6.45 9.78 16.61
CA LEU A 214 -6.92 10.48 15.42
C LEU A 214 -7.49 11.85 15.79
N ARG A 215 -7.34 12.80 14.86
CA ARG A 215 -8.03 14.09 14.91
C ARG A 215 -9.14 14.10 13.88
N ALA A 216 -10.34 14.45 14.28
CA ALA A 216 -11.42 14.72 13.36
C ALA A 216 -11.00 15.83 12.38
N ARG A 217 -11.22 15.60 11.09
CA ARG A 217 -10.82 16.54 10.04
C ARG A 217 -11.75 16.45 8.85
N LEU A 218 -12.76 17.31 8.83
CA LEU A 218 -13.71 17.37 7.73
C LEU A 218 -13.16 18.27 6.62
N ARG A 219 -12.78 17.69 5.50
CA ARG A 219 -12.34 18.39 4.28
C ARG A 219 -12.53 17.56 3.04
N GLN A 220 -12.49 18.21 1.88
CA GLN A 220 -12.43 17.51 0.59
C GLN A 220 -11.07 16.83 0.43
N GLY A 221 -11.09 15.54 0.09
CA GLY A 221 -9.95 14.71 -0.24
C GLY A 221 -9.75 14.55 -1.75
N PRO A 222 -8.84 13.64 -2.17
CA PRO A 222 -8.61 13.35 -3.57
C PRO A 222 -9.84 12.72 -4.22
N VAL A 223 -10.02 12.91 -5.54
CA VAL A 223 -11.10 12.37 -6.39
C VAL A 223 -12.51 12.52 -5.79
N GLY A 224 -12.74 13.59 -5.05
CA GLY A 224 -14.04 13.91 -4.43
C GLY A 224 -14.35 13.13 -3.14
N MET A 225 -13.40 12.34 -2.60
CA MET A 225 -13.57 11.72 -1.28
C MET A 225 -13.72 12.77 -0.18
N GLN A 226 -14.54 12.49 0.83
CA GLN A 226 -14.64 13.31 2.03
C GLN A 226 -13.71 12.76 3.11
N GLN A 227 -12.69 13.51 3.49
CA GLN A 227 -11.82 13.13 4.59
C GLN A 227 -12.50 13.40 5.93
N LEU A 228 -12.50 12.41 6.81
CA LEU A 228 -13.13 12.46 8.14
C LEU A 228 -12.12 12.58 9.28
N SER A 229 -10.91 12.04 9.07
CA SER A 229 -9.88 12.03 10.11
C SER A 229 -8.48 12.10 9.53
N ALA A 230 -7.54 12.56 10.36
CA ALA A 230 -6.13 12.58 10.02
C ALA A 230 -5.24 12.46 11.26
N LEU A 231 -4.07 11.86 11.05
CA LEU A 231 -2.95 11.90 11.97
C LEU A 231 -1.65 12.09 11.19
N ASP A 232 -0.79 12.95 11.68
CA ASP A 232 0.57 13.16 11.16
C ASP A 232 1.56 13.19 12.34
N VAL A 233 2.45 12.19 12.40
CA VAL A 233 3.52 12.11 13.40
C VAL A 233 4.81 11.70 12.70
N LYS A 234 5.67 12.68 12.42
CA LYS A 234 6.91 12.50 11.65
C LYS A 234 6.67 11.79 10.31
N GLY A 235 7.10 10.52 10.19
CA GLY A 235 6.90 9.71 8.99
C GLY A 235 5.64 8.86 9.00
N PHE A 236 4.83 8.89 10.07
CA PHE A 236 3.58 8.15 10.16
C PHE A 236 2.39 9.05 9.84
N HIS A 237 1.60 8.65 8.86
CA HIS A 237 0.45 9.37 8.36
C HIS A 237 -0.76 8.44 8.25
N LEU A 238 -1.89 8.83 8.82
CA LEU A 238 -3.14 8.09 8.72
C LEU A 238 -4.25 9.01 8.23
N ARG A 239 -5.08 8.52 7.30
CA ARG A 239 -6.17 9.26 6.66
C ARG A 239 -7.43 8.39 6.59
N GLY A 240 -8.50 8.82 7.25
CA GLY A 240 -9.81 8.20 7.15
C GLY A 240 -10.74 8.99 6.23
N TYR A 241 -11.50 8.27 5.43
CA TYR A 241 -12.43 8.85 4.45
C TYR A 241 -13.81 8.24 4.58
N ALA A 242 -14.84 9.06 4.35
CA ALA A 242 -16.20 8.58 4.20
C ALA A 242 -16.34 7.69 2.96
N GLY A 243 -17.19 6.70 3.07
CA GLY A 243 -17.55 5.81 1.98
C GLY A 243 -17.58 4.35 2.42
N ASN A 244 -18.63 3.65 1.97
CA ASN A 244 -18.87 2.26 2.33
C ASN A 244 -19.28 1.40 1.13
N SER A 245 -19.01 1.87 -0.08
CA SER A 245 -19.34 1.20 -1.33
C SER A 245 -18.09 0.72 -2.08
N ALA A 246 -18.26 -0.20 -3.03
CA ALA A 246 -17.17 -0.65 -3.89
C ALA A 246 -16.54 0.49 -4.72
N PRO A 247 -17.30 1.43 -5.30
CA PRO A 247 -16.72 2.62 -5.94
C PRO A 247 -15.90 3.48 -4.98
N ASP A 248 -16.32 3.66 -3.71
CA ASP A 248 -15.53 4.39 -2.70
C ASP A 248 -14.19 3.71 -2.44
N HIS A 249 -14.19 2.36 -2.35
CA HIS A 249 -12.96 1.58 -2.22
C HIS A 249 -11.98 1.82 -3.37
N VAL A 250 -12.49 1.79 -4.60
CA VAL A 250 -11.69 1.99 -5.81
C VAL A 250 -11.10 3.42 -5.89
N ASP A 251 -11.76 4.41 -5.29
CA ASP A 251 -11.26 5.79 -5.25
C ASP A 251 -9.89 5.93 -4.59
N PHE A 252 -9.54 5.05 -3.65
CA PHE A 252 -8.20 5.05 -3.06
C PHE A 252 -7.10 4.76 -4.08
N LEU A 253 -7.38 3.89 -5.05
CA LEU A 253 -6.42 3.63 -6.13
C LEU A 253 -6.32 4.82 -7.08
N TYR A 254 -7.46 5.45 -7.45
CA TYR A 254 -7.48 6.65 -8.29
C TYR A 254 -6.86 7.87 -7.61
N GLY A 255 -7.03 7.99 -6.30
CA GLY A 255 -6.49 9.07 -5.48
C GLY A 255 -5.05 8.89 -5.02
N MET A 256 -4.40 7.77 -5.34
CA MET A 256 -3.06 7.39 -4.89
C MET A 256 -2.02 8.53 -4.94
N PRO A 257 -1.94 9.37 -5.99
CA PRO A 257 -0.93 10.43 -6.07
C PRO A 257 -0.98 11.45 -4.94
N ALA A 258 -2.15 11.64 -4.31
CA ALA A 258 -2.31 12.60 -3.22
C ALA A 258 -1.46 12.26 -1.98
N TRP A 259 -1.00 11.02 -1.85
CA TRP A 259 -0.20 10.56 -0.71
C TRP A 259 1.28 10.36 -1.05
N PHE A 260 1.70 10.50 -2.32
CA PHE A 260 3.11 10.34 -2.70
C PHE A 260 4.04 11.33 -2.00
N GLY A 261 3.57 12.57 -1.77
CA GLY A 261 4.34 13.58 -1.04
C GLY A 261 4.57 13.27 0.45
N LEU A 262 3.91 12.24 1.00
CA LEU A 262 4.10 11.75 2.36
C LEU A 262 5.13 10.62 2.46
N LEU A 263 5.60 10.12 1.32
CA LEU A 263 6.55 9.02 1.21
C LEU A 263 7.99 9.56 1.08
N ARG A 264 8.94 8.80 1.55
CA ARG A 264 10.37 9.04 1.30
C ARG A 264 10.78 8.28 0.04
N VAL A 265 10.56 8.89 -1.11
CA VAL A 265 10.98 8.39 -2.42
C VAL A 265 12.13 9.29 -2.88
N SER A 266 13.35 8.95 -2.52
CA SER A 266 14.56 9.72 -2.88
C SER A 266 15.60 8.83 -3.55
#